data_72e4a0db2dd7099e004d577d8767d313
#
_entry.id   72e4a0db2dd7099e004d577d8767d313
#
_cell.length_a   1.000
_cell.length_b   1.000
_cell.length_c   1.000
_cell.angle_alpha   90.00
_cell.angle_beta   90.00
_cell.angle_gamma   90.00
#
_symmetry.space_group_name_H-M   'P 1'
#
loop_
_entity.id
_entity.type
_entity.pdbx_description
1 polymer ?
#
loop_
_entity_poly.entity_id
_entity_poly.type
_entity_poly.pdbx_seq_one_letter_code
_entity_poly.pdbx_strand_id
1 'polypeptide(L)'
;MQRPIYRTRNPFGGHTFKRNHEGDYKCTDAEVRRMIADSDESHPRDSRILPNYSMEDIDKETLIQYRQLFANLKPSHPWLNLNDIEFLTKLEAYRKDRSTKVEGFTLAGILMFGKTESITDPECAPNYFPDYREHLNENSDIRWTDRICPDGTWEANL
;
A
#
# COMPACT_ATOMS: atom_id res chain seq x y z
N MET A 1 -9.52 -3.67 -11.51
CA MET A 1 -10.48 -3.68 -10.39
C MET A 1 -11.84 -4.07 -10.91
N GLN A 2 -12.38 -5.24 -10.53
CA GLN A 2 -13.70 -5.67 -10.98
C GLN A 2 -14.75 -5.06 -10.06
N ARG A 3 -15.68 -4.29 -10.62
CA ARG A 3 -16.80 -3.73 -9.84
C ARG A 3 -17.80 -4.85 -9.51
N PRO A 4 -18.31 -4.92 -8.27
CA PRO A 4 -19.32 -5.90 -7.90
C PRO A 4 -20.64 -5.64 -8.66
N ILE A 5 -21.27 -6.69 -9.16
CA ILE A 5 -22.58 -6.61 -9.80
C ILE A 5 -23.64 -6.95 -8.75
N TYR A 6 -24.37 -5.95 -8.27
CA TYR A 6 -25.46 -6.14 -7.32
C TYR A 6 -26.76 -6.48 -8.09
N ARG A 7 -27.31 -7.67 -7.85
CA ARG A 7 -28.58 -8.11 -8.45
C ARG A 7 -29.83 -7.89 -7.59
N THR A 8 -29.67 -7.39 -6.35
CA THR A 8 -30.80 -7.16 -5.44
C THR A 8 -30.71 -5.79 -4.76
N ARG A 9 -31.90 -5.28 -4.34
CA ARG A 9 -32.03 -3.96 -3.68
C ARG A 9 -31.38 -3.87 -2.29
N ASN A 10 -30.97 -4.98 -1.70
CA ASN A 10 -30.36 -5.02 -0.38
C ASN A 10 -28.89 -5.43 -0.52
N PRO A 11 -27.92 -4.49 -0.36
CA PRO A 11 -26.50 -4.79 -0.47
C PRO A 11 -26.01 -5.77 0.63
N PHE A 12 -26.77 -5.94 1.71
CA PHE A 12 -26.41 -6.82 2.83
C PHE A 12 -27.15 -8.17 2.83
N GLY A 13 -28.17 -8.36 1.98
CA GLY A 13 -28.98 -9.58 1.93
C GLY A 13 -29.07 -10.24 0.56
N GLY A 14 -28.42 -9.67 -0.44
CA GLY A 14 -28.43 -10.18 -1.80
C GLY A 14 -27.24 -11.05 -2.14
N HIS A 15 -27.31 -11.72 -3.29
CA HIS A 15 -26.16 -12.43 -3.82
C HIS A 15 -25.31 -11.50 -4.67
N THR A 16 -24.03 -11.38 -4.33
CA THR A 16 -23.01 -10.69 -5.13
C THR A 16 -22.26 -11.72 -5.95
N PHE A 17 -22.05 -11.43 -7.23
CA PHE A 17 -21.33 -12.30 -8.15
C PHE A 17 -20.09 -11.58 -8.68
N LYS A 18 -19.00 -12.32 -8.85
CA LYS A 18 -17.81 -11.89 -9.58
C LYS A 18 -17.72 -12.70 -10.86
N ARG A 19 -17.19 -12.07 -11.90
CA ARG A 19 -16.94 -12.73 -13.18
C ARG A 19 -15.47 -13.09 -13.30
N ASN A 20 -15.20 -14.34 -13.69
CA ASN A 20 -13.89 -14.75 -14.17
C ASN A 20 -14.03 -15.29 -15.61
N HIS A 21 -12.96 -15.91 -16.15
CA HIS A 21 -12.94 -16.40 -17.54
C HIS A 21 -14.02 -17.45 -17.86
N GLU A 22 -14.49 -18.19 -16.86
CA GLU A 22 -15.41 -19.33 -17.02
C GLU A 22 -16.87 -18.98 -16.71
N GLY A 23 -17.15 -17.81 -16.11
CA GLY A 23 -18.53 -17.38 -15.82
C GLY A 23 -18.68 -16.52 -14.56
N ASP A 24 -19.93 -16.43 -14.11
CA ASP A 24 -20.31 -15.67 -12.92
C ASP A 24 -20.30 -16.58 -11.68
N TYR A 25 -19.50 -16.25 -10.68
CA TYR A 25 -19.37 -16.96 -9.42
C TYR A 25 -19.97 -16.17 -8.28
N LYS A 26 -20.73 -16.85 -7.42
CA LYS A 26 -21.23 -16.24 -6.20
C LYS A 26 -20.09 -15.94 -5.25
N CYS A 27 -20.01 -14.69 -4.81
CA CYS A 27 -19.03 -14.27 -3.81
C CYS A 27 -19.36 -14.86 -2.44
N THR A 28 -18.34 -15.22 -1.70
CA THR A 28 -18.46 -15.53 -0.27
C THR A 28 -18.70 -14.24 0.54
N ASP A 29 -19.26 -14.37 1.73
CA ASP A 29 -19.50 -13.21 2.61
C ASP A 29 -18.21 -12.46 2.95
N ALA A 30 -17.06 -13.15 3.03
CA ALA A 30 -15.78 -12.54 3.26
C ALA A 30 -15.32 -11.68 2.06
N GLU A 31 -15.53 -12.16 0.83
CA GLU A 31 -15.24 -11.40 -0.39
C GLU A 31 -16.15 -10.17 -0.50
N VAL A 32 -17.44 -10.31 -0.20
CA VAL A 32 -18.39 -9.18 -0.22
C VAL A 32 -17.98 -8.12 0.80
N ARG A 33 -17.62 -8.50 2.03
CA ARG A 33 -17.12 -7.55 3.05
C ARG A 33 -15.86 -6.84 2.59
N ARG A 34 -14.93 -7.55 1.95
CA ARG A 34 -13.72 -6.95 1.38
C ARG A 34 -14.06 -5.95 0.28
N MET A 35 -14.95 -6.31 -0.65
CA MET A 35 -15.40 -5.42 -1.74
C MET A 35 -16.08 -4.14 -1.20
N ILE A 36 -16.90 -4.27 -0.15
CA ILE A 36 -17.54 -3.13 0.50
C ILE A 36 -16.48 -2.24 1.17
N ALA A 37 -15.54 -2.83 1.91
CA ALA A 37 -14.47 -2.10 2.55
C ALA A 37 -13.52 -1.40 1.55
N ASP A 38 -13.30 -2.01 0.38
CA ASP A 38 -12.49 -1.43 -0.70
C ASP A 38 -13.25 -0.38 -1.52
N SER A 39 -14.60 -0.37 -1.45
CA SER A 39 -15.44 0.63 -2.12
C SER A 39 -15.64 1.92 -1.32
N ASP A 40 -15.22 1.97 -0.07
CA ASP A 40 -15.29 3.18 0.75
C ASP A 40 -14.19 4.15 0.36
N GLU A 41 -14.46 4.94 -0.66
CA GLU A 41 -13.56 6.00 -1.15
C GLU A 41 -13.40 7.15 -0.13
N SER A 42 -14.29 7.24 0.86
CA SER A 42 -14.24 8.32 1.87
C SER A 42 -13.16 8.11 2.92
N HIS A 43 -12.76 6.84 3.15
CA HIS A 43 -11.73 6.48 4.11
C HIS A 43 -10.80 5.39 3.52
N PRO A 44 -9.90 5.75 2.59
CA PRO A 44 -8.95 4.78 2.03
C PRO A 44 -8.15 4.11 3.16
N ARG A 45 -8.06 2.79 3.13
CA ARG A 45 -7.32 2.01 4.14
C ARG A 45 -5.88 2.46 4.27
N ASP A 46 -5.26 2.80 3.14
CA ASP A 46 -3.86 3.20 3.06
C ASP A 46 -3.58 4.52 3.79
N SER A 47 -4.59 5.40 3.92
CA SER A 47 -4.48 6.67 4.65
C SER A 47 -4.76 6.55 6.15
N ARG A 48 -5.04 5.34 6.65
CA ARG A 48 -5.23 5.07 8.08
C ARG A 48 -3.96 5.41 8.85
N ILE A 49 -4.09 6.23 9.90
CA ILE A 49 -2.99 6.50 10.82
C ILE A 49 -2.79 5.27 11.71
N LEU A 50 -1.54 4.82 11.80
CA LEU A 50 -1.12 3.77 12.72
C LEU A 50 -0.68 4.40 14.03
N PRO A 51 -1.39 4.14 15.15
CA PRO A 51 -0.97 4.63 16.44
C PRO A 51 0.35 3.97 16.86
N ASN A 52 1.16 4.69 17.61
CA ASN A 52 2.42 4.20 18.19
C ASN A 52 3.58 3.96 17.20
N TYR A 53 3.43 4.28 15.93
CA TYR A 53 4.52 4.27 14.96
C TYR A 53 5.24 5.61 14.94
N SER A 54 6.57 5.57 14.90
CA SER A 54 7.45 6.73 15.00
C SER A 54 8.53 6.72 13.89
N MET A 55 9.43 7.70 13.92
CA MET A 55 10.60 7.71 13.03
C MET A 55 11.57 6.53 13.27
N GLU A 56 11.45 5.84 14.39
CA GLU A 56 12.23 4.63 14.68
C GLU A 56 11.78 3.44 13.84
N ASP A 57 10.53 3.45 13.36
CA ASP A 57 9.94 2.43 12.50
C ASP A 57 10.28 2.64 11.01
N ILE A 58 10.84 3.80 10.69
CA ILE A 58 11.23 4.14 9.32
C ILE A 58 12.65 3.65 9.03
N ASP A 59 12.81 3.00 7.91
CA ASP A 59 14.11 2.71 7.34
C ASP A 59 14.72 3.98 6.75
N LYS A 60 15.80 4.44 7.39
CA LYS A 60 16.46 5.69 7.03
C LYS A 60 17.13 5.62 5.67
N GLU A 61 17.64 4.45 5.30
CA GLU A 61 18.33 4.27 4.04
C GLU A 61 17.33 4.37 2.86
N THR A 62 16.21 3.69 2.94
CA THR A 62 15.11 3.81 1.99
C THR A 62 14.65 5.26 1.84
N LEU A 63 14.49 5.99 2.94
CA LEU A 63 14.09 7.39 2.88
C LEU A 63 15.14 8.27 2.18
N ILE A 64 16.44 8.06 2.47
CA ILE A 64 17.54 8.79 1.83
C ILE A 64 17.57 8.50 0.33
N GLN A 65 17.46 7.24 -0.08
CA GLN A 65 17.44 6.83 -1.48
C GLN A 65 16.25 7.44 -2.23
N TYR A 66 15.06 7.42 -1.62
CA TYR A 66 13.89 8.06 -2.20
C TYR A 66 14.06 9.56 -2.38
N ARG A 67 14.63 10.26 -1.38
CA ARG A 67 14.92 11.70 -1.49
C ARG A 67 15.94 12.00 -2.57
N GLN A 68 16.96 11.16 -2.75
CA GLN A 68 17.94 11.30 -3.85
C GLN A 68 17.30 11.10 -5.21
N LEU A 69 16.46 10.07 -5.35
CA LEU A 69 15.70 9.83 -6.59
C LEU A 69 14.78 11.02 -6.90
N PHE A 70 14.06 11.53 -5.90
CA PHE A 70 13.21 12.70 -6.03
C PHE A 70 14.01 13.94 -6.45
N ALA A 71 15.19 14.17 -5.87
CA ALA A 71 16.08 15.27 -6.23
C ALA A 71 16.60 15.17 -7.67
N ASN A 72 16.93 13.96 -8.11
CA ASN A 72 17.38 13.73 -9.48
C ASN A 72 16.26 14.00 -10.50
N LEU A 73 15.04 13.60 -10.19
CA LEU A 73 13.88 13.80 -11.06
C LEU A 73 13.35 15.24 -11.02
N LYS A 74 13.50 15.94 -9.89
CA LYS A 74 12.96 17.28 -9.66
C LYS A 74 13.96 18.18 -8.90
N PRO A 75 15.10 18.56 -9.52
CA PRO A 75 16.22 19.20 -8.84
C PRO A 75 15.94 20.58 -8.22
N SER A 76 14.90 21.24 -8.65
CA SER A 76 14.50 22.56 -8.11
C SER A 76 13.22 22.54 -7.29
N HIS A 77 12.79 21.36 -6.86
CA HIS A 77 11.52 21.25 -6.15
C HIS A 77 11.63 21.76 -4.71
N PRO A 78 10.69 22.62 -4.23
CA PRO A 78 10.75 23.20 -2.89
C PRO A 78 10.78 22.16 -1.75
N TRP A 79 10.24 20.96 -1.97
CA TRP A 79 10.23 19.90 -0.95
C TRP A 79 11.61 19.35 -0.61
N LEU A 80 12.62 19.59 -1.44
CA LEU A 80 14.00 19.18 -1.15
C LEU A 80 14.56 19.84 0.11
N ASN A 81 14.07 21.03 0.46
CA ASN A 81 14.51 21.78 1.63
C ASN A 81 13.75 21.42 2.91
N LEU A 82 12.75 20.56 2.83
CA LEU A 82 11.96 20.13 3.98
C LEU A 82 12.72 19.11 4.83
N ASN A 83 12.49 19.11 6.14
CA ASN A 83 12.93 18.02 6.99
C ASN A 83 12.15 16.72 6.67
N ASP A 84 12.58 15.59 7.25
CA ASP A 84 12.01 14.29 6.89
C ASP A 84 10.53 14.17 7.22
N ILE A 85 10.08 14.64 8.38
CA ILE A 85 8.65 14.63 8.76
C ILE A 85 7.81 15.52 7.82
N GLU A 86 8.30 16.71 7.51
CA GLU A 86 7.62 17.61 6.57
C GLU A 86 7.57 17.01 5.17
N PHE A 87 8.65 16.39 4.71
CA PHE A 87 8.70 15.72 3.42
C PHE A 87 7.72 14.55 3.38
N LEU A 88 7.73 13.66 4.39
CA LEU A 88 6.80 12.55 4.52
C LEU A 88 5.34 13.02 4.64
N THR A 89 5.10 14.17 5.27
CA THR A 89 3.76 14.79 5.32
C THR A 89 3.30 15.23 3.92
N LYS A 90 4.20 15.75 3.07
CA LYS A 90 3.86 16.09 1.68
C LYS A 90 3.55 14.87 0.81
N LEU A 91 4.10 13.72 1.15
CA LEU A 91 3.82 12.43 0.51
C LEU A 91 2.59 11.73 1.11
N GLU A 92 1.95 12.31 2.12
CA GLU A 92 0.86 11.69 2.90
C GLU A 92 1.29 10.40 3.63
N ALA A 93 2.59 10.15 3.74
CA ALA A 93 3.15 9.08 4.55
C ALA A 93 3.05 9.37 6.06
N TYR A 94 3.02 10.65 6.43
CA TYR A 94 2.72 11.14 7.77
C TYR A 94 1.59 12.16 7.69
N ARG A 95 0.59 12.05 8.54
CA ARG A 95 -0.55 12.98 8.52
C ARG A 95 -1.09 13.25 9.91
N LYS A 96 -1.84 14.35 9.99
CA LYS A 96 -2.63 14.71 11.16
C LYS A 96 -4.11 14.72 10.80
N ASP A 97 -4.89 13.91 11.48
CA ASP A 97 -6.34 13.94 11.39
C ASP A 97 -6.88 15.19 12.09
N ARG A 98 -7.62 16.01 11.35
CA ARG A 98 -8.16 17.27 11.88
C ARG A 98 -9.31 17.08 12.85
N SER A 99 -10.05 15.97 12.73
CA SER A 99 -11.21 15.66 13.55
C SER A 99 -10.80 15.06 14.89
N THR A 100 -9.94 14.05 14.85
CA THR A 100 -9.49 13.32 16.06
C THR A 100 -8.26 13.94 16.70
N LYS A 101 -7.54 14.84 15.99
CA LYS A 101 -6.23 15.41 16.39
C LYS A 101 -5.11 14.37 16.49
N VAL A 102 -5.36 13.13 16.11
CA VAL A 102 -4.33 12.09 16.03
C VAL A 102 -3.40 12.41 14.89
N GLU A 103 -2.11 12.28 15.14
CA GLU A 103 -1.08 12.42 14.10
C GLU A 103 -0.12 11.22 14.17
N GLY A 104 0.41 10.82 13.02
CA GLY A 104 1.29 9.67 12.92
C GLY A 104 1.49 9.21 11.47
N PHE A 105 2.24 8.12 11.36
CA PHE A 105 2.45 7.47 10.08
C PHE A 105 1.18 6.81 9.57
N THR A 106 0.95 6.91 8.28
CA THR A 106 -0.14 6.20 7.61
C THR A 106 0.29 4.77 7.27
N LEU A 107 -0.68 3.89 7.02
CA LEU A 107 -0.37 2.54 6.54
C LEU A 107 0.48 2.59 5.26
N ALA A 108 0.13 3.44 4.30
CA ALA A 108 0.93 3.65 3.09
C ALA A 108 2.36 4.13 3.40
N GLY A 109 2.51 5.01 4.39
CA GLY A 109 3.82 5.50 4.82
C GLY A 109 4.72 4.40 5.37
N ILE A 110 4.17 3.52 6.21
CA ILE A 110 4.92 2.38 6.75
C ILE A 110 5.20 1.33 5.66
N LEU A 111 4.24 1.04 4.79
CA LEU A 111 4.47 0.11 3.66
C LEU A 111 5.55 0.60 2.69
N MET A 112 5.72 1.91 2.55
CA MET A 112 6.68 2.51 1.61
C MET A 112 8.06 2.71 2.23
N PHE A 113 8.13 3.08 3.50
CA PHE A 113 9.35 3.54 4.15
C PHE A 113 9.68 2.80 5.45
N GLY A 114 8.83 1.87 5.88
CA GLY A 114 9.01 1.16 7.15
C GLY A 114 10.08 0.08 7.08
N LYS A 115 10.66 -0.22 8.22
CA LYS A 115 11.48 -1.42 8.39
C LYS A 115 10.63 -2.68 8.23
N THR A 116 11.24 -3.80 7.85
CA THR A 116 10.52 -5.07 7.65
C THR A 116 9.72 -5.49 8.88
N GLU A 117 10.32 -5.38 10.08
CA GLU A 117 9.65 -5.71 11.33
C GLU A 117 8.45 -4.81 11.63
N SER A 118 8.53 -3.52 11.27
CA SER A 118 7.42 -2.57 11.45
C SER A 118 6.30 -2.80 10.44
N ILE A 119 6.63 -3.20 9.20
CA ILE A 119 5.65 -3.55 8.17
C ILE A 119 4.90 -4.82 8.55
N THR A 120 5.61 -5.86 9.02
CA THR A 120 5.03 -7.16 9.33
C THR A 120 4.44 -7.25 10.74
N ASP A 121 4.47 -6.15 11.50
CA ASP A 121 3.83 -6.06 12.80
C ASP A 121 2.31 -6.35 12.70
N PRO A 122 1.71 -7.05 13.69
CA PRO A 122 0.27 -7.35 13.73
C PRO A 122 -0.66 -6.15 13.57
N GLU A 123 -0.25 -4.97 14.01
CA GLU A 123 -1.04 -3.73 13.89
C GLU A 123 -0.94 -3.07 12.51
N CYS A 124 0.05 -3.44 11.71
CA CYS A 124 0.29 -2.90 10.36
C CYS A 124 -0.22 -3.86 9.28
N ALA A 125 0.66 -4.71 8.77
CA ALA A 125 0.37 -5.60 7.64
C ALA A 125 1.08 -6.96 7.80
N PRO A 126 0.66 -7.81 8.75
CA PRO A 126 1.39 -9.03 9.16
C PRO A 126 1.55 -10.06 8.04
N ASN A 127 0.74 -9.98 7.00
CA ASN A 127 0.81 -10.89 5.85
C ASN A 127 1.34 -10.20 4.58
N TYR A 128 1.99 -9.06 4.73
CA TYR A 128 2.54 -8.34 3.59
C TYR A 128 3.76 -9.06 3.04
N PHE A 129 3.73 -9.35 1.74
CA PHE A 129 4.80 -10.02 1.04
C PHE A 129 4.90 -9.45 -0.38
N PRO A 130 5.81 -8.50 -0.63
CA PRO A 130 6.05 -7.99 -1.98
C PRO A 130 6.77 -9.03 -2.83
N ASP A 131 6.33 -9.21 -4.06
CA ASP A 131 6.94 -10.11 -5.06
C ASP A 131 6.89 -9.38 -6.41
N TYR A 132 7.99 -8.70 -6.76
CA TYR A 132 8.13 -8.04 -8.04
C TYR A 132 8.66 -9.02 -9.08
N ARG A 133 8.02 -9.09 -10.23
CA ARG A 133 8.42 -9.94 -11.36
C ARG A 133 8.42 -9.12 -12.63
N GLU A 134 9.55 -9.12 -13.31
CA GLU A 134 9.71 -8.44 -14.57
C GLU A 134 9.61 -9.43 -15.75
N HIS A 135 8.84 -9.06 -16.77
CA HIS A 135 8.68 -9.79 -18.01
C HIS A 135 9.03 -8.87 -19.18
N LEU A 136 10.26 -8.94 -19.67
CA LEU A 136 10.71 -8.11 -20.80
C LEU A 136 10.38 -8.72 -22.17
N ASN A 137 10.15 -10.03 -22.26
CA ASN A 137 9.86 -10.74 -23.49
C ASN A 137 8.62 -11.63 -23.35
N GLU A 138 7.57 -11.35 -24.13
CA GLU A 138 6.32 -12.12 -24.15
C GLU A 138 6.48 -13.56 -24.68
N ASN A 139 7.56 -13.87 -25.43
CA ASN A 139 7.79 -15.16 -26.08
C ASN A 139 8.95 -15.97 -25.50
N SER A 140 9.38 -15.71 -24.27
CA SER A 140 10.45 -16.50 -23.68
C SER A 140 9.88 -17.65 -22.85
N ASP A 141 10.47 -18.84 -22.95
CA ASP A 141 10.23 -19.98 -22.06
C ASP A 141 10.64 -19.66 -20.60
N ILE A 142 11.25 -18.50 -20.40
CA ILE A 142 11.65 -17.98 -19.10
C ILE A 142 10.42 -17.32 -18.45
N ARG A 143 10.06 -17.85 -17.29
CA ARG A 143 8.86 -17.46 -16.55
C ARG A 143 8.86 -15.98 -16.10
N TRP A 144 10.05 -15.40 -15.88
CA TRP A 144 10.32 -13.98 -15.60
C TRP A 144 11.77 -13.66 -15.92
N THR A 145 12.01 -12.42 -16.34
CA THR A 145 13.36 -11.94 -16.65
C THR A 145 14.12 -11.56 -15.39
N ASP A 146 13.42 -10.95 -14.44
CA ASP A 146 13.93 -10.62 -13.12
C ASP A 146 12.85 -10.81 -12.05
N ARG A 147 13.28 -11.09 -10.84
CA ARG A 147 12.39 -11.27 -9.69
C ARG A 147 13.04 -10.73 -8.43
N ILE A 148 12.37 -9.81 -7.77
CA ILE A 148 12.74 -9.30 -6.47
C ILE A 148 11.69 -9.78 -5.47
N CYS A 149 12.11 -10.55 -4.49
CA CYS A 149 11.26 -11.01 -3.39
C CYS A 149 11.97 -10.79 -2.06
N PRO A 150 11.24 -10.68 -0.96
CA PRO A 150 11.82 -10.44 0.35
C PRO A 150 12.84 -11.52 0.71
N ASP A 151 14.02 -11.11 1.09
CA ASP A 151 15.10 -11.96 1.62
C ASP A 151 15.22 -11.84 3.15
N GLY A 152 14.32 -11.10 3.78
CA GLY A 152 14.33 -10.75 5.19
C GLY A 152 14.80 -9.31 5.44
N THR A 153 15.23 -8.60 4.39
CA THR A 153 15.52 -7.17 4.44
C THR A 153 14.66 -6.43 3.44
N TRP A 154 14.05 -5.31 3.86
CA TRP A 154 13.21 -4.49 2.98
C TRP A 154 14.06 -3.76 1.93
N GLU A 155 15.26 -3.39 2.30
CA GLU A 155 16.21 -2.66 1.46
C GLU A 155 16.61 -3.40 0.19
N ALA A 156 16.65 -4.75 0.24
CA ALA A 156 16.97 -5.57 -0.93
C ALA A 156 15.83 -5.63 -1.98
N ASN A 157 14.68 -5.03 -1.70
CA ASN A 157 13.48 -5.09 -2.54
C ASN A 157 13.08 -3.74 -3.16
N LEU A 158 13.94 -2.74 -3.01
CA LEU A 158 13.81 -1.42 -3.64
C LEU A 158 14.88 -1.23 -4.70
#